data_3f617a29bd3b55d3861572fdf3b80d28
#
_entry.id   3f617a29bd3b55d3861572fdf3b80d28
#
_cell.length_a   1.000
_cell.length_b   1.000
_cell.length_c   1.000
_cell.angle_alpha   90.00
_cell.angle_beta   90.00
_cell.angle_gamma   90.00
#
_symmetry.space_group_name_H-M   'P 1'
#
loop_
_entity.id
_entity.type
_entity.pdbx_description
1 polymer ?
#
loop_
_entity_poly.entity_id
_entity_poly.type
_entity_poly.pdbx_seq_one_letter_code
_entity_poly.pdbx_strand_id
1 'polypeptide(L)'
;MERRRLNAELWDKMHYLFRDFNDRMVHVELHYDYRINIEALKTVLICFFEKAPVLHSAFTDNKIHPYWTVEDYVIDDVLTVREMTEDALAGEIDAFLTQYIPPESPIQMKVAVFNHGDSSVLCLVENHMCMDGGDLKYFIKTLCRDYNNYI
;
A
#
# COMPACT_ATOMS: atom_id res chain seq x y z
N MET A 1 23.86 8.48 9.93
CA MET A 1 23.80 8.18 8.49
C MET A 1 22.78 9.13 7.87
N GLU A 2 23.12 9.79 6.77
CA GLU A 2 22.17 10.68 6.10
C GLU A 2 21.12 9.82 5.39
N ARG A 3 19.81 10.03 5.68
CA ARG A 3 18.74 9.27 5.04
C ARG A 3 18.62 9.65 3.57
N ARG A 4 18.38 8.67 2.71
CA ARG A 4 18.17 8.88 1.28
C ARG A 4 16.94 9.75 1.06
N ARG A 5 17.06 10.77 0.19
CA ARG A 5 15.93 11.63 -0.21
C ARG A 5 15.59 11.40 -1.69
N LEU A 6 14.31 11.45 -1.99
CA LEU A 6 13.78 11.47 -3.35
C LEU A 6 13.16 12.85 -3.58
N ASN A 7 13.36 13.42 -4.74
CA ASN A 7 12.69 14.66 -5.11
C ASN A 7 11.20 14.39 -5.27
N ALA A 8 10.38 15.25 -4.69
CA ALA A 8 8.95 15.21 -4.96
C ALA A 8 8.65 15.86 -6.31
N GLU A 9 7.67 15.31 -7.01
CA GLU A 9 7.19 15.85 -8.27
C GLU A 9 6.15 16.95 -8.04
N LEU A 10 5.80 17.67 -9.09
CA LEU A 10 4.76 18.70 -9.00
C LEU A 10 3.41 18.10 -8.57
N TRP A 11 3.10 16.89 -9.03
CA TRP A 11 1.86 16.18 -8.69
C TRP A 11 1.80 15.81 -7.21
N ASP A 12 2.89 15.38 -6.60
CA ASP A 12 2.96 15.10 -5.16
C ASP A 12 2.56 16.34 -4.36
N LYS A 13 3.11 17.50 -4.73
CA LYS A 13 2.78 18.76 -4.09
C LYS A 13 1.33 19.17 -4.30
N MET A 14 0.79 18.96 -5.49
CA MET A 14 -0.63 19.23 -5.77
C MET A 14 -1.55 18.34 -4.94
N HIS A 15 -1.27 17.05 -4.87
CA HIS A 15 -2.00 16.12 -4.02
C HIS A 15 -1.91 16.50 -2.54
N TYR A 16 -0.74 16.89 -2.07
CA TYR A 16 -0.54 17.36 -0.70
C TYR A 16 -1.36 18.61 -0.39
N LEU A 17 -1.36 19.62 -1.26
CA LEU A 17 -2.10 20.85 -1.08
C LEU A 17 -3.63 20.65 -1.04
N PHE A 18 -4.12 19.65 -1.77
CA PHE A 18 -5.55 19.35 -1.84
C PHE A 18 -5.99 18.19 -0.93
N ARG A 19 -5.13 17.70 -0.03
CA ARG A 19 -5.40 16.55 0.83
C ARG A 19 -6.64 16.69 1.71
N ASP A 20 -7.00 17.90 2.09
CA ASP A 20 -8.13 18.18 2.97
C ASP A 20 -9.47 18.32 2.20
N PHE A 21 -9.44 18.32 0.86
CA PHE A 21 -10.62 18.53 0.03
C PHE A 21 -11.24 17.25 -0.52
N ASN A 22 -10.43 16.21 -0.68
CA ASN A 22 -10.88 14.93 -1.24
C ASN A 22 -10.15 13.78 -0.55
N ASP A 23 -10.75 12.61 -0.59
CA ASP A 23 -10.05 11.38 -0.26
C ASP A 23 -8.87 11.18 -1.24
N ARG A 24 -7.69 10.98 -0.67
CA ARG A 24 -6.43 10.79 -1.40
C ARG A 24 -5.91 9.37 -1.26
N MET A 25 -6.75 8.47 -0.79
CA MET A 25 -6.42 7.06 -0.73
C MET A 25 -6.96 6.36 -1.96
N VAL A 26 -6.18 5.43 -2.46
CA VAL A 26 -6.63 4.48 -3.47
C VAL A 26 -6.90 3.16 -2.76
N HIS A 27 -8.03 2.57 -3.05
CA HIS A 27 -8.51 1.36 -2.41
C HIS A 27 -8.66 0.25 -3.43
N VAL A 28 -8.22 -0.95 -3.06
CA VAL A 28 -8.37 -2.15 -3.88
C VAL A 28 -8.88 -3.28 -3.00
N GLU A 29 -9.85 -4.02 -3.53
CA GLU A 29 -10.39 -5.22 -2.93
C GLU A 29 -10.42 -6.34 -3.97
N LEU A 30 -9.76 -7.46 -3.69
CA LEU A 30 -9.67 -8.63 -4.56
C LEU A 30 -10.12 -9.88 -3.82
N HIS A 31 -11.10 -10.57 -4.35
CA HIS A 31 -11.63 -11.81 -3.79
C HIS A 31 -11.02 -13.02 -4.48
N TYR A 32 -10.59 -13.98 -3.67
CA TYR A 32 -10.02 -15.25 -4.11
C TYR A 32 -10.84 -16.40 -3.52
N ASP A 33 -11.15 -17.41 -4.33
CA ASP A 33 -11.81 -18.65 -3.95
C ASP A 33 -10.85 -19.69 -3.35
N TYR A 34 -9.66 -19.25 -2.96
CA TYR A 34 -8.62 -20.04 -2.30
C TYR A 34 -7.88 -19.19 -1.26
N ARG A 35 -7.14 -19.87 -0.37
CA ARG A 35 -6.30 -19.18 0.61
C ARG A 35 -5.01 -18.69 -0.02
N ILE A 36 -4.72 -17.41 0.15
CA ILE A 36 -3.48 -16.80 -0.31
C ILE A 36 -2.28 -17.37 0.46
N ASN A 37 -1.24 -17.77 -0.26
CA ASN A 37 0.05 -18.13 0.33
C ASN A 37 0.74 -16.86 0.83
N ILE A 38 0.77 -16.67 2.15
CA ILE A 38 1.26 -15.45 2.80
C ILE A 38 2.76 -15.26 2.61
N GLU A 39 3.56 -16.34 2.61
CA GLU A 39 5.02 -16.22 2.43
C GLU A 39 5.36 -15.80 0.99
N ALA A 40 4.64 -16.33 0.01
CA ALA A 40 4.74 -15.89 -1.38
C ALA A 40 4.37 -14.40 -1.51
N LEU A 41 3.24 -13.99 -0.92
CA LEU A 41 2.80 -12.59 -0.94
C LEU A 41 3.82 -11.66 -0.27
N LYS A 42 4.33 -12.00 0.91
CA LYS A 42 5.38 -11.24 1.61
C LYS A 42 6.61 -11.04 0.71
N THR A 43 7.09 -12.11 0.09
CA THR A 43 8.27 -12.07 -0.79
C THR A 43 8.06 -11.10 -1.96
N VAL A 44 6.91 -11.17 -2.60
CA VAL A 44 6.59 -10.30 -3.75
C VAL A 44 6.43 -8.84 -3.30
N LEU A 45 5.78 -8.58 -2.16
CA LEU A 45 5.65 -7.23 -1.61
C LEU A 45 7.02 -6.63 -1.26
N ILE A 46 7.91 -7.38 -0.61
CA ILE A 46 9.27 -6.92 -0.30
C ILE A 46 10.00 -6.52 -1.59
N CYS A 47 9.99 -7.39 -2.61
CA CYS A 47 10.61 -7.07 -3.90
C CYS A 47 10.03 -5.81 -4.57
N PHE A 48 8.74 -5.56 -4.37
CA PHE A 48 8.08 -4.36 -4.92
C PHE A 48 8.47 -3.11 -4.14
N PHE A 49 8.46 -3.14 -2.82
CA PHE A 49 8.87 -2.02 -1.97
C PHE A 49 10.32 -1.62 -2.20
N GLU A 50 11.22 -2.58 -2.41
CA GLU A 50 12.62 -2.30 -2.77
C GLU A 50 12.75 -1.54 -4.11
N LYS A 51 11.88 -1.84 -5.08
CA LYS A 51 11.86 -1.19 -6.41
C LYS A 51 11.13 0.16 -6.41
N ALA A 52 10.20 0.36 -5.48
CA ALA A 52 9.39 1.56 -5.35
C ALA A 52 9.59 2.20 -3.96
N PRO A 53 10.76 2.79 -3.67
CA PRO A 53 11.08 3.28 -2.33
C PRO A 53 10.17 4.41 -1.84
N VAL A 54 9.40 5.06 -2.70
CA VAL A 54 8.38 6.05 -2.31
C VAL A 54 7.32 5.44 -1.40
N LEU A 55 7.02 4.14 -1.54
CA LEU A 55 6.04 3.43 -0.72
C LEU A 55 6.44 3.28 0.76
N HIS A 56 7.73 3.42 1.05
CA HIS A 56 8.24 3.47 2.42
C HIS A 56 9.02 4.76 2.66
N SER A 57 8.41 5.88 2.31
CA SER A 57 8.98 7.22 2.46
C SER A 57 7.99 8.18 3.10
N ALA A 58 8.49 9.09 3.92
CA ALA A 58 7.72 10.16 4.52
C ALA A 58 7.87 11.44 3.69
N PHE A 59 6.74 12.06 3.35
CA PHE A 59 6.73 13.33 2.62
C PHE A 59 7.06 14.51 3.53
N THR A 60 7.85 15.45 3.04
CA THR A 60 8.14 16.71 3.70
C THR A 60 7.76 17.87 2.78
N ASP A 61 6.77 18.66 3.22
CA ASP A 61 6.41 19.89 2.52
C ASP A 61 7.47 20.97 2.78
N ASN A 62 8.46 21.03 1.92
CA ASN A 62 9.34 22.18 1.84
C ASN A 62 8.77 23.15 0.78
N LYS A 63 8.57 24.40 1.16
CA LYS A 63 7.93 25.41 0.29
C LYS A 63 8.59 25.53 -1.10
N ILE A 64 9.90 25.32 -1.20
CA ILE A 64 10.68 25.49 -2.42
C ILE A 64 10.96 24.13 -3.09
N HIS A 65 11.40 23.14 -2.30
CA HIS A 65 11.82 21.84 -2.77
C HIS A 65 11.23 20.74 -1.86
N PRO A 66 9.95 20.35 -2.05
CA PRO A 66 9.38 19.23 -1.30
C PRO A 66 10.13 17.94 -1.65
N TYR A 67 10.18 17.02 -0.72
CA TYR A 67 10.91 15.77 -0.89
C TYR A 67 10.32 14.64 -0.07
N TRP A 68 10.66 13.42 -0.46
CA TRP A 68 10.40 12.20 0.28
C TRP A 68 11.66 11.76 1.00
N THR A 69 11.56 11.38 2.26
CA THR A 69 12.64 10.75 3.02
C THR A 69 12.38 9.25 3.06
N VAL A 70 13.29 8.47 2.48
CA VAL A 70 13.20 7.00 2.52
C VAL A 70 13.45 6.53 3.94
N GLU A 71 12.54 5.72 4.46
CA GLU A 71 12.57 5.19 5.82
C GLU A 71 12.77 3.67 5.80
N ASP A 72 13.34 3.15 6.88
CA ASP A 72 13.38 1.71 7.09
C ASP A 72 11.97 1.19 7.41
N TYR A 73 11.66 -0.01 6.97
CA TYR A 73 10.36 -0.66 7.24
C TYR A 73 10.56 -2.14 7.54
N VAL A 74 9.57 -2.73 8.18
CA VAL A 74 9.41 -4.18 8.28
C VAL A 74 8.12 -4.59 7.58
N ILE A 75 8.12 -5.75 6.94
CA ILE A 75 6.96 -6.18 6.12
C ILE A 75 5.69 -6.35 6.95
N ASP A 76 5.81 -6.65 8.24
CA ASP A 76 4.66 -6.80 9.15
C ASP A 76 4.00 -5.45 9.50
N ASP A 77 4.64 -4.31 9.24
CA ASP A 77 4.01 -2.98 9.32
C ASP A 77 3.18 -2.68 8.06
N VAL A 78 3.46 -3.38 6.96
CA VAL A 78 2.78 -3.24 5.66
C VAL A 78 1.64 -4.25 5.52
N LEU A 79 1.90 -5.53 5.84
CA LEU A 79 0.98 -6.64 5.62
C LEU A 79 0.36 -7.13 6.92
N THR A 80 -0.96 -7.06 7.00
CA THR A 80 -1.77 -7.64 8.08
C THR A 80 -2.49 -8.90 7.57
N VAL A 81 -2.50 -9.98 8.35
CA VAL A 81 -3.26 -11.20 8.03
C VAL A 81 -4.20 -11.50 9.18
N ARG A 82 -5.47 -11.73 8.87
CA ARG A 82 -6.51 -12.03 9.88
C ARG A 82 -7.40 -13.19 9.44
N GLU A 83 -7.76 -14.05 10.41
CA GLU A 83 -8.80 -15.05 10.26
C GLU A 83 -10.14 -14.43 10.65
N MET A 84 -11.14 -14.54 9.78
CA MET A 84 -12.43 -13.88 9.94
C MET A 84 -13.59 -14.86 9.91
N THR A 85 -14.65 -14.54 10.65
CA THR A 85 -15.96 -15.14 10.46
C THR A 85 -16.71 -14.40 9.34
N GLU A 86 -17.64 -15.08 8.69
CA GLU A 86 -18.47 -14.49 7.62
C GLU A 86 -19.15 -13.18 8.07
N ASP A 87 -19.73 -13.17 9.27
CA ASP A 87 -20.47 -12.02 9.81
C ASP A 87 -19.57 -10.79 10.07
N ALA A 88 -18.30 -10.98 10.37
CA ALA A 88 -17.37 -9.89 10.67
C ALA A 88 -16.61 -9.40 9.44
N LEU A 89 -16.53 -10.19 8.38
CA LEU A 89 -15.67 -9.95 7.23
C LEU A 89 -15.93 -8.59 6.57
N ALA A 90 -17.16 -8.28 6.23
CA ALA A 90 -17.53 -7.04 5.55
C ALA A 90 -17.15 -5.79 6.38
N GLY A 91 -17.40 -5.81 7.68
CA GLY A 91 -17.07 -4.71 8.57
C GLY A 91 -15.55 -4.47 8.71
N GLU A 92 -14.76 -5.55 8.75
CA GLU A 92 -13.30 -5.45 8.84
C GLU A 92 -12.67 -4.98 7.51
N ILE A 93 -13.22 -5.41 6.37
CA ILE A 93 -12.82 -4.91 5.05
C ILE A 93 -13.08 -3.42 4.95
N ASP A 94 -14.30 -2.97 5.29
CA ASP A 94 -14.67 -1.55 5.26
C ASP A 94 -13.78 -0.71 6.18
N ALA A 95 -13.57 -1.17 7.42
CA ALA A 95 -12.68 -0.50 8.37
C ALA A 95 -11.22 -0.42 7.88
N PHE A 96 -10.74 -1.43 7.15
CA PHE A 96 -9.40 -1.40 6.58
C PHE A 96 -9.33 -0.46 5.37
N LEU A 97 -10.27 -0.52 4.45
CA LEU A 97 -10.27 0.27 3.23
C LEU A 97 -10.51 1.77 3.49
N THR A 98 -11.18 2.14 4.58
CA THR A 98 -11.40 3.54 4.97
C THR A 98 -10.27 4.17 5.77
N GLN A 99 -9.13 3.48 5.94
CA GLN A 99 -7.97 4.04 6.64
C GLN A 99 -7.36 5.19 5.85
N TYR A 100 -6.98 6.23 6.57
CA TYR A 100 -6.19 7.34 6.05
C TYR A 100 -4.70 7.12 6.36
N ILE A 101 -3.86 7.28 5.36
CA ILE A 101 -2.40 7.25 5.50
C ILE A 101 -1.89 8.68 5.33
N PRO A 102 -1.42 9.34 6.42
CA PRO A 102 -0.84 10.67 6.31
C PRO A 102 0.39 10.67 5.38
N PRO A 103 0.60 11.72 4.56
CA PRO A 103 1.80 11.82 3.72
C PRO A 103 3.12 11.77 4.51
N GLU A 104 3.09 12.20 5.76
CA GLU A 104 4.24 12.17 6.68
C GLU A 104 4.50 10.79 7.31
N SER A 105 3.60 9.83 7.08
CA SER A 105 3.80 8.44 7.51
C SER A 105 5.02 7.82 6.82
N PRO A 106 5.80 6.98 7.51
CA PRO A 106 6.90 6.25 6.88
C PRO A 106 6.43 5.17 5.91
N ILE A 107 5.17 4.73 6.01
CA ILE A 107 4.57 3.72 5.13
C ILE A 107 3.41 4.36 4.38
N GLN A 108 3.42 4.29 3.06
CA GLN A 108 2.45 4.90 2.18
C GLN A 108 1.47 3.90 1.52
N MET A 109 1.68 2.61 1.75
CA MET A 109 0.79 1.54 1.31
C MET A 109 0.62 0.52 2.43
N LYS A 110 -0.63 0.07 2.65
CA LYS A 110 -0.96 -1.03 3.55
C LYS A 110 -1.72 -2.12 2.80
N VAL A 111 -1.47 -3.34 3.17
CA VAL A 111 -2.10 -4.54 2.59
C VAL A 111 -2.70 -5.37 3.71
N ALA A 112 -3.90 -5.90 3.53
CA ALA A 112 -4.49 -6.87 4.43
C ALA A 112 -4.95 -8.11 3.67
N VAL A 113 -4.82 -9.27 4.30
CA VAL A 113 -5.44 -10.51 3.85
C VAL A 113 -6.41 -10.96 4.94
N PHE A 114 -7.68 -10.99 4.57
CA PHE A 114 -8.75 -11.52 5.40
C PHE A 114 -9.10 -12.92 4.92
N ASN A 115 -8.77 -13.93 5.73
CA ASN A 115 -9.12 -15.32 5.43
C ASN A 115 -10.46 -15.66 6.04
N HIS A 116 -11.34 -16.30 5.29
CA HIS A 116 -12.59 -16.87 5.78
C HIS A 116 -12.88 -18.21 5.10
N GLY A 117 -13.08 -19.27 5.86
CA GLY A 117 -13.17 -20.62 5.30
C GLY A 117 -11.97 -20.98 4.44
N ASP A 118 -12.19 -21.39 3.21
CA ASP A 118 -11.15 -21.76 2.23
C ASP A 118 -10.78 -20.59 1.28
N SER A 119 -11.28 -19.38 1.55
CA SER A 119 -11.15 -18.21 0.69
C SER A 119 -10.34 -17.11 1.35
N SER A 120 -9.89 -16.14 0.56
CA SER A 120 -9.22 -14.92 1.05
C SER A 120 -9.71 -13.68 0.33
N VAL A 121 -9.75 -12.57 1.04
CA VAL A 121 -9.90 -11.23 0.46
C VAL A 121 -8.61 -10.46 0.67
N LEU A 122 -8.00 -9.98 -0.41
CA LEU A 122 -6.84 -9.10 -0.39
C LEU A 122 -7.32 -7.66 -0.52
N CYS A 123 -7.03 -6.87 0.49
CA CYS A 123 -7.31 -5.44 0.53
C CYS A 123 -6.03 -4.64 0.47
N LEU A 124 -6.06 -3.50 -0.20
CA LEU A 124 -4.95 -2.57 -0.29
C LEU A 124 -5.47 -1.15 -0.13
N VAL A 125 -4.74 -0.37 0.66
CA VAL A 125 -4.91 1.10 0.76
C VAL A 125 -3.57 1.74 0.49
N GLU A 126 -3.52 2.71 -0.40
CA GLU A 126 -2.30 3.46 -0.68
C GLU A 126 -2.57 4.96 -0.80
N ASN A 127 -1.56 5.77 -0.48
CA ASN A 127 -1.62 7.20 -0.66
C ASN A 127 -1.41 7.54 -2.15
N HIS A 128 -2.39 8.14 -2.78
CA HIS A 128 -2.38 8.51 -4.22
C HIS A 128 -1.21 9.42 -4.61
N MET A 129 -0.48 10.00 -3.64
CA MET A 129 0.76 10.70 -3.91
C MET A 129 1.89 9.78 -4.40
N CYS A 130 1.81 8.46 -4.13
CA CYS A 130 2.88 7.50 -4.42
C CYS A 130 2.67 6.74 -5.73
N MET A 131 1.43 6.54 -6.16
CA MET A 131 1.10 5.85 -7.39
C MET A 131 -0.13 6.48 -8.05
N ASP A 132 -0.10 6.63 -9.34
CA ASP A 132 -1.28 6.97 -10.13
C ASP A 132 -2.06 5.71 -10.55
N GLY A 133 -3.19 5.89 -11.24
CA GLY A 133 -4.01 4.77 -11.69
C GLY A 133 -3.32 3.84 -12.70
N GLY A 134 -2.30 4.34 -13.42
CA GLY A 134 -1.46 3.53 -14.32
C GLY A 134 -0.48 2.68 -13.53
N ASP A 135 0.18 3.28 -12.55
CA ASP A 135 1.10 2.61 -11.64
C ASP A 135 0.40 1.53 -10.81
N LEU A 136 -0.80 1.82 -10.31
CA LEU A 136 -1.60 0.85 -9.57
C LEU A 136 -1.96 -0.38 -10.43
N LYS A 137 -2.38 -0.17 -11.67
CA LYS A 137 -2.65 -1.27 -12.60
C LYS A 137 -1.41 -2.10 -12.87
N TYR A 138 -0.27 -1.45 -13.04
CA TYR A 138 1.01 -2.12 -13.21
C TYR A 138 1.40 -2.91 -11.96
N PHE A 139 1.22 -2.31 -10.77
CA PHE A 139 1.45 -2.97 -9.49
C PHE A 139 0.62 -4.25 -9.36
N ILE A 140 -0.71 -4.18 -9.52
CA ILE A 140 -1.59 -5.34 -9.39
C ILE A 140 -1.23 -6.43 -10.38
N LYS A 141 -0.98 -6.07 -11.65
CA LYS A 141 -0.57 -7.02 -12.68
C LYS A 141 0.76 -7.70 -12.33
N THR A 142 1.72 -6.94 -11.83
CA THR A 142 3.04 -7.45 -11.43
C THR A 142 2.92 -8.31 -10.19
N LEU A 143 2.15 -7.89 -9.19
CA LEU A 143 1.87 -8.65 -7.98
C LEU A 143 1.30 -10.03 -8.33
N CYS A 144 0.25 -10.08 -9.14
CA CYS A 144 -0.38 -11.34 -9.53
C CYS A 144 0.58 -12.24 -10.34
N ARG A 145 1.33 -11.67 -11.27
CA ARG A 145 2.31 -12.42 -12.08
C ARG A 145 3.42 -13.02 -11.21
N ASP A 146 4.02 -12.19 -10.35
CA ASP A 146 5.18 -12.60 -9.58
C ASP A 146 4.77 -13.55 -8.45
N TYR A 147 3.57 -13.36 -7.87
CA TYR A 147 2.97 -14.29 -6.94
C TYR A 147 2.74 -15.68 -7.60
N ASN A 148 2.13 -15.71 -8.78
CA ASN A 148 1.88 -16.98 -9.51
C ASN A 148 3.17 -17.68 -9.94
N ASN A 149 4.26 -16.96 -10.15
CA ASN A 149 5.57 -17.56 -10.46
C ASN A 149 6.27 -18.10 -9.21
N TYR A 150 5.87 -17.66 -8.02
CA TYR A 150 6.48 -18.08 -6.77
C TYR A 150 5.84 -19.35 -6.20
N ILE A 151 4.52 -19.56 -6.41
CA ILE A 151 3.79 -20.75 -5.97
C ILE A 151 3.82 -21.84 -7.03
#